data_74e1fadf7ebfb5e502fb0f8e25effc95
#
_entry.id   74e1fadf7ebfb5e502fb0f8e25effc95
#
_cell.length_a   1.000
_cell.length_b   1.000
_cell.length_c   1.000
_cell.angle_alpha   90.00
_cell.angle_beta   90.00
_cell.angle_gamma   90.00
#
_symmetry.space_group_name_H-M   'P 1'
#
loop_
_entity.id
_entity.type
_entity.pdbx_description
1 polymer ?
#
loop_
_entity_poly.entity_id
_entity_poly.type
_entity_poly.pdbx_seq_one_letter_code
_entity_poly.pdbx_strand_id
1 'polypeptide(L)'
;MNKRKFLLILMLSLGLVLAACSKDEPTNENPPVEENPNQEELDRLERERLIEERRVLEEERKTALGEFYVPLPDLDDPVEPYTVKAKALYMTSNVAGFNFNEEDIQYYADYILALSGQSGQPVDESRLEDVNKLEKILGIIEATEVNSVVIDVKNDIGLVAWKSDIEIVNTVGSNWNTPMKNFNVLMDYLKSKEVYTIARIVAFKDPYFAENMPDHSIQLSAGGVYKDKAGFAWVNPFDEYVWKYVVAISQEAALRGFDEIQYDYIRFPDNAKYYNEITTFPGRNGRDKDEAIEDFLIFAQKALEPYHVHVSADVFGVITHSWDDKPEDIGQTWRKITNNTEYISPMVYPSHYGTGYYGFDVPDQHPYEIIQYASREAIERNAAQRKPAIIRHWYQGFTAPWVKGYILYEEDAIQKQIIAGVELGLDVYIIWNSGNTYYPLSFFYHDKVNKDLRQPGFDILGRSAEVAVTRYLDAQRFKRTNHLYLLTPIDLRAEDYDDFVIDYQTKGIQLVNYTIQSVEAQADGSSIATVKVNYQTETQEALMEDAKFKIVLENDVYKIVQAELSFTDKTN
;
A
#
# COMPACT_ATOMS: atom_id res chain seq x y z
N MET A 1 -9.35 -2.01 30.18
CA MET A 1 -10.72 -2.27 30.64
C MET A 1 -10.98 -3.76 30.62
N ASN A 2 -11.51 -4.35 31.67
CA ASN A 2 -11.38 -5.76 32.06
C ASN A 2 -11.95 -6.80 31.07
N LYS A 3 -11.11 -7.69 30.58
CA LYS A 3 -11.44 -8.93 29.81
C LYS A 3 -12.40 -9.90 30.51
N ARG A 4 -12.88 -9.62 31.69
CA ARG A 4 -13.81 -10.47 32.49
C ARG A 4 -15.30 -10.16 32.27
N LYS A 5 -15.67 -9.11 31.57
CA LYS A 5 -17.08 -8.79 31.27
C LYS A 5 -17.58 -9.37 29.94
N PHE A 6 -16.69 -9.74 29.03
CA PHE A 6 -17.07 -10.30 27.73
C PHE A 6 -17.40 -11.80 27.75
N LEU A 7 -16.97 -12.51 28.80
CA LEU A 7 -17.21 -13.96 28.95
C LEU A 7 -18.50 -14.30 29.71
N LEU A 8 -19.21 -13.31 30.26
CA LEU A 8 -20.43 -13.57 31.08
C LEU A 8 -21.72 -13.44 30.27
N ILE A 9 -21.69 -12.93 29.06
CA ILE A 9 -22.88 -12.78 28.20
C ILE A 9 -23.07 -14.01 27.30
N LEU A 10 -22.02 -14.80 27.08
CA LEU A 10 -22.09 -16.00 26.22
C LEU A 10 -22.50 -17.30 26.99
N MET A 11 -22.74 -17.25 28.30
CA MET A 11 -23.15 -18.44 29.10
C MET A 11 -24.59 -18.40 29.65
N LEU A 12 -25.38 -17.41 29.26
CA LEU A 12 -26.79 -17.35 29.73
C LEU A 12 -27.82 -17.86 28.72
N SER A 13 -27.40 -18.31 27.54
CA SER A 13 -28.31 -18.88 26.52
C SER A 13 -28.28 -20.40 26.37
N LEU A 14 -27.55 -21.11 27.24
CA LEU A 14 -27.46 -22.60 27.15
C LEU A 14 -27.90 -23.34 28.44
N GLY A 15 -28.76 -22.75 29.26
CA GLY A 15 -29.08 -23.28 30.57
C GLY A 15 -30.56 -23.48 30.90
N LEU A 16 -31.40 -23.82 29.91
CA LEU A 16 -32.84 -24.06 30.19
C LEU A 16 -33.45 -25.22 29.37
N VAL A 17 -32.78 -26.34 29.34
CA VAL A 17 -33.44 -27.61 28.99
C VAL A 17 -32.75 -28.73 29.78
N LEU A 18 -33.19 -28.98 31.01
CA LEU A 18 -33.06 -30.26 31.71
C LEU A 18 -33.61 -30.10 33.15
N ALA A 19 -34.93 -30.18 33.32
CA ALA A 19 -35.54 -30.72 34.55
C ALA A 19 -37.06 -30.80 34.38
N ALA A 20 -37.57 -31.97 34.01
CA ALA A 20 -38.86 -32.47 34.49
C ALA A 20 -39.05 -33.91 34.01
N CYS A 21 -38.62 -34.84 34.85
CA CYS A 21 -39.22 -36.16 34.88
C CYS A 21 -39.76 -36.36 36.30
N SER A 22 -41.05 -36.12 36.51
CA SER A 22 -41.83 -36.78 37.55
C SER A 22 -43.17 -37.15 36.96
N LYS A 23 -43.50 -38.41 37.14
CA LYS A 23 -44.76 -39.06 36.76
C LYS A 23 -45.92 -38.46 37.52
N ASP A 24 -47.00 -38.10 36.82
CA ASP A 24 -48.38 -38.35 37.27
C ASP A 24 -49.33 -38.29 36.07
N GLU A 25 -50.47 -38.98 36.17
CA GLU A 25 -51.35 -39.41 35.12
C GLU A 25 -52.19 -38.34 34.37
N PRO A 26 -52.85 -38.67 33.25
CA PRO A 26 -53.21 -37.77 32.18
C PRO A 26 -54.52 -37.04 32.40
N THR A 27 -54.50 -35.71 32.40
CA THR A 27 -55.66 -34.90 32.05
C THR A 27 -55.48 -34.42 30.60
N ASN A 28 -56.46 -34.77 29.81
CA ASN A 28 -56.54 -34.54 28.37
C ASN A 28 -56.89 -33.07 28.10
N GLU A 29 -55.90 -32.20 28.14
CA GLU A 29 -55.93 -30.85 27.53
C GLU A 29 -54.67 -30.73 26.68
N ASN A 30 -54.83 -30.64 25.35
CA ASN A 30 -53.76 -30.36 24.44
C ASN A 30 -53.12 -29.00 24.87
N PRO A 31 -51.82 -28.98 25.19
CA PRO A 31 -51.13 -27.68 25.32
C PRO A 31 -51.22 -26.94 23.99
N PRO A 32 -51.31 -25.61 24.03
CA PRO A 32 -51.25 -24.83 22.79
C PRO A 32 -49.98 -25.25 22.05
N VAL A 33 -50.13 -25.61 20.80
CA VAL A 33 -49.01 -25.86 19.88
C VAL A 33 -48.28 -24.51 19.80
N GLU A 34 -47.11 -24.38 20.43
CA GLU A 34 -46.18 -23.34 20.12
C GLU A 34 -45.84 -23.53 18.64
N GLU A 35 -46.46 -22.73 17.78
CA GLU A 35 -46.08 -22.67 16.38
C GLU A 35 -44.60 -22.31 16.34
N ASN A 36 -43.77 -23.22 15.89
CA ASN A 36 -42.37 -22.99 15.65
C ASN A 36 -42.31 -21.88 14.59
N PRO A 37 -41.69 -20.72 14.88
CA PRO A 37 -41.67 -19.63 13.91
C PRO A 37 -41.12 -20.13 12.57
N ASN A 38 -41.76 -19.73 11.47
CA ASN A 38 -41.26 -20.09 10.15
C ASN A 38 -39.92 -19.38 9.91
N GLN A 39 -39.13 -19.82 8.94
CA GLN A 39 -37.81 -19.26 8.67
C GLN A 39 -37.88 -17.72 8.41
N GLU A 40 -38.90 -17.25 7.72
CA GLU A 40 -39.12 -15.84 7.44
C GLU A 40 -39.30 -14.99 8.71
N GLU A 41 -39.96 -15.55 9.72
CA GLU A 41 -40.16 -14.85 11.00
C GLU A 41 -38.88 -14.84 11.84
N LEU A 42 -38.09 -15.90 11.80
CA LEU A 42 -36.76 -15.94 12.43
C LEU A 42 -35.81 -14.93 11.78
N ASP A 43 -35.77 -14.87 10.45
CA ASP A 43 -34.95 -13.94 9.70
C ASP A 43 -35.37 -12.48 9.97
N ARG A 44 -36.69 -12.22 10.09
CA ARG A 44 -37.21 -10.91 10.47
C ARG A 44 -36.78 -10.49 11.88
N LEU A 45 -36.92 -11.40 12.86
CA LEU A 45 -36.54 -11.12 14.25
C LEU A 45 -35.02 -10.91 14.39
N GLU A 46 -34.23 -11.68 13.67
CA GLU A 46 -32.78 -11.48 13.64
C GLU A 46 -32.40 -10.15 13.01
N ARG A 47 -33.05 -9.77 11.91
CA ARG A 47 -32.84 -8.46 11.29
C ARG A 47 -33.23 -7.31 12.22
N GLU A 48 -34.37 -7.40 12.92
CA GLU A 48 -34.77 -6.40 13.91
C GLU A 48 -33.75 -6.28 15.06
N ARG A 49 -33.18 -7.41 15.51
CA ARG A 49 -32.12 -7.42 16.52
C ARG A 49 -30.85 -6.72 16.02
N LEU A 50 -30.41 -7.02 14.79
CA LEU A 50 -29.24 -6.38 14.17
C LEU A 50 -29.42 -4.88 14.00
N ILE A 51 -30.60 -4.44 13.60
CA ILE A 51 -30.93 -3.00 13.48
C ILE A 51 -30.84 -2.31 14.84
N GLU A 52 -31.36 -2.92 15.92
CA GLU A 52 -31.31 -2.33 17.24
C GLU A 52 -29.88 -2.33 17.82
N GLU A 53 -29.11 -3.40 17.66
CA GLU A 53 -27.70 -3.46 18.03
C GLU A 53 -26.89 -2.38 17.28
N ARG A 54 -27.19 -2.22 15.98
CA ARG A 54 -26.58 -1.18 15.15
C ARG A 54 -26.91 0.23 15.66
N ARG A 55 -28.18 0.49 15.99
CA ARG A 55 -28.60 1.79 16.52
C ARG A 55 -27.88 2.14 17.81
N VAL A 56 -27.73 1.18 18.73
CA VAL A 56 -27.00 1.38 19.98
C VAL A 56 -25.53 1.67 19.70
N LEU A 57 -24.90 0.89 18.83
CA LEU A 57 -23.50 1.08 18.43
C LEU A 57 -23.27 2.46 17.81
N GLU A 58 -24.19 2.94 16.95
CA GLU A 58 -24.08 4.25 16.31
C GLU A 58 -24.17 5.40 17.34
N GLU A 59 -25.03 5.32 18.34
CA GLU A 59 -25.10 6.31 19.42
C GLU A 59 -23.82 6.32 20.27
N GLU A 60 -23.25 5.14 20.56
CA GLU A 60 -21.97 5.03 21.25
C GLU A 60 -20.83 5.62 20.41
N ARG A 61 -20.78 5.31 19.11
CA ARG A 61 -19.78 5.85 18.17
C ARG A 61 -19.90 7.37 18.06
N LYS A 62 -21.11 7.89 17.90
CA LYS A 62 -21.37 9.33 17.81
C LYS A 62 -20.88 10.07 19.06
N THR A 63 -21.13 9.48 20.22
CA THR A 63 -20.65 10.04 21.50
C THR A 63 -19.12 9.99 21.61
N ALA A 64 -18.50 8.90 21.16
CA ALA A 64 -17.05 8.69 21.28
C ALA A 64 -16.24 9.51 20.27
N LEU A 65 -16.75 9.67 19.04
CA LEU A 65 -16.06 10.34 17.94
C LEU A 65 -16.36 11.84 17.87
N GLY A 66 -17.52 12.28 18.40
CA GLY A 66 -17.91 13.70 18.39
C GLY A 66 -17.87 14.29 16.98
N GLU A 67 -17.11 15.36 16.80
CA GLU A 67 -16.95 16.08 15.52
C GLU A 67 -16.34 15.27 14.37
N PHE A 68 -15.74 14.12 14.67
CA PHE A 68 -15.17 13.18 13.69
C PHE A 68 -16.14 12.06 13.29
N TYR A 69 -17.38 12.11 13.79
CA TYR A 69 -18.34 11.04 13.55
C TYR A 69 -18.73 10.93 12.08
N VAL A 70 -18.66 9.71 11.56
CA VAL A 70 -19.21 9.28 10.27
C VAL A 70 -20.05 8.03 10.51
N PRO A 71 -21.28 7.93 9.96
CA PRO A 71 -22.11 6.74 10.13
C PRO A 71 -21.43 5.51 9.52
N LEU A 72 -21.81 4.33 10.00
CA LEU A 72 -21.40 3.07 9.38
C LEU A 72 -22.21 2.82 8.09
N PRO A 73 -21.71 1.99 7.14
CA PRO A 73 -22.45 1.58 5.95
C PRO A 73 -23.78 0.90 6.30
N ASP A 74 -24.74 0.86 5.41
CA ASP A 74 -26.01 0.17 5.62
C ASP A 74 -25.81 -1.33 5.84
N LEU A 75 -26.69 -1.99 6.61
CA LEU A 75 -26.59 -3.42 6.91
C LEU A 75 -26.71 -4.32 5.66
N ASP A 76 -27.27 -3.79 4.60
CA ASP A 76 -27.50 -4.50 3.33
C ASP A 76 -26.37 -4.23 2.30
N ASP A 77 -25.38 -3.40 2.65
CA ASP A 77 -24.26 -3.13 1.75
C ASP A 77 -23.35 -4.37 1.60
N PRO A 78 -22.74 -4.57 0.43
CA PRO A 78 -21.80 -5.68 0.19
C PRO A 78 -20.64 -5.66 1.19
N VAL A 79 -20.29 -6.83 1.70
CA VAL A 79 -19.50 -6.97 2.93
C VAL A 79 -18.01 -7.16 2.66
N GLU A 80 -17.57 -7.47 1.45
CA GLU A 80 -16.15 -7.81 1.22
C GLU A 80 -15.56 -6.99 0.07
N PRO A 81 -14.42 -6.30 0.31
CA PRO A 81 -13.66 -5.72 -0.78
C PRO A 81 -13.09 -6.83 -1.65
N TYR A 82 -13.31 -6.76 -2.96
CA TYR A 82 -12.73 -7.72 -3.90
C TYR A 82 -11.37 -7.22 -4.40
N THR A 83 -10.40 -8.12 -4.45
CA THR A 83 -9.06 -7.79 -4.95
C THR A 83 -9.10 -7.65 -6.46
N VAL A 84 -8.75 -6.47 -6.95
CA VAL A 84 -8.64 -6.17 -8.39
C VAL A 84 -7.17 -5.99 -8.77
N LYS A 85 -6.80 -6.52 -9.94
CA LYS A 85 -5.55 -6.16 -10.59
C LYS A 85 -5.69 -4.76 -11.21
N ALA A 86 -5.61 -3.75 -10.36
CA ALA A 86 -5.89 -2.37 -10.73
C ALA A 86 -4.81 -1.80 -11.66
N LYS A 87 -5.23 -1.38 -12.84
CA LYS A 87 -4.47 -0.63 -13.84
C LYS A 87 -5.12 0.74 -13.96
N ALA A 88 -4.59 1.72 -13.23
CA ALA A 88 -5.30 2.94 -12.92
C ALA A 88 -4.74 4.17 -13.63
N LEU A 89 -5.62 5.11 -13.95
CA LEU A 89 -5.28 6.47 -14.33
C LEU A 89 -5.62 7.44 -13.18
N TYR A 90 -4.71 8.39 -12.94
CA TYR A 90 -4.97 9.46 -11.99
C TYR A 90 -5.93 10.50 -12.56
N MET A 91 -6.82 11.00 -11.72
CA MET A 91 -7.79 12.03 -12.05
C MET A 91 -7.87 13.08 -10.94
N THR A 92 -7.69 14.35 -11.31
CA THR A 92 -7.91 15.43 -10.35
C THR A 92 -9.39 15.58 -10.02
N SER A 93 -9.70 16.09 -8.82
CA SER A 93 -11.07 16.39 -8.41
C SER A 93 -11.80 17.34 -9.37
N ASN A 94 -11.08 18.26 -10.02
CA ASN A 94 -11.64 19.17 -11.02
C ASN A 94 -12.13 18.41 -12.25
N VAL A 95 -11.36 17.47 -12.78
CA VAL A 95 -11.74 16.64 -13.94
C VAL A 95 -12.86 15.68 -13.57
N ALA A 96 -12.81 15.06 -12.39
CA ALA A 96 -13.89 14.22 -11.86
C ALA A 96 -15.24 14.99 -11.69
N GLY A 97 -15.17 16.31 -11.60
CA GLY A 97 -16.35 17.18 -11.51
C GLY A 97 -16.93 17.63 -12.86
N PHE A 98 -16.34 17.25 -13.99
CA PHE A 98 -16.85 17.61 -15.30
C PHE A 98 -18.19 16.90 -15.61
N ASN A 99 -19.01 17.52 -16.42
CA ASN A 99 -20.10 16.83 -17.06
C ASN A 99 -19.55 15.96 -18.19
N PHE A 100 -20.20 14.85 -18.44
CA PHE A 100 -19.83 13.93 -19.52
C PHE A 100 -21.10 13.39 -20.21
N ASN A 101 -20.92 12.90 -21.43
CA ASN A 101 -21.95 12.15 -22.11
C ASN A 101 -21.36 10.83 -22.70
N GLU A 102 -22.18 9.80 -22.75
CA GLU A 102 -21.75 8.47 -23.17
C GLU A 102 -21.43 8.39 -24.68
N GLU A 103 -22.01 9.26 -25.50
CA GLU A 103 -21.71 9.29 -26.95
C GLU A 103 -20.28 9.76 -27.20
N ASP A 104 -19.77 10.74 -26.46
CA ASP A 104 -18.41 11.25 -26.59
C ASP A 104 -17.39 10.27 -26.00
N ILE A 105 -17.74 9.57 -24.92
CA ILE A 105 -16.94 8.47 -24.36
C ILE A 105 -16.77 7.36 -25.41
N GLN A 106 -17.90 6.90 -25.98
CA GLN A 106 -17.88 5.84 -26.99
C GLN A 106 -17.14 6.27 -28.26
N TYR A 107 -17.37 7.51 -28.71
CA TYR A 107 -16.63 8.07 -29.85
C TYR A 107 -15.10 8.02 -29.64
N TYR A 108 -14.65 8.39 -28.44
CA TYR A 108 -13.22 8.36 -28.13
C TYR A 108 -12.67 6.93 -27.98
N ALA A 109 -13.46 6.01 -27.44
CA ALA A 109 -13.11 4.60 -27.40
C ALA A 109 -12.97 3.99 -28.81
N ASP A 110 -13.92 4.28 -29.71
CA ASP A 110 -13.88 3.82 -31.12
C ASP A 110 -12.65 4.40 -31.86
N TYR A 111 -12.33 5.66 -31.59
CA TYR A 111 -11.13 6.32 -32.11
C TYR A 111 -9.83 5.57 -31.66
N ILE A 112 -9.72 5.22 -30.36
CA ILE A 112 -8.59 4.45 -29.82
C ILE A 112 -8.49 3.08 -30.50
N LEU A 113 -9.59 2.36 -30.64
CA LEU A 113 -9.62 1.04 -31.27
C LEU A 113 -9.24 1.11 -32.77
N ALA A 114 -9.60 2.18 -33.45
CA ALA A 114 -9.18 2.41 -34.84
C ALA A 114 -7.66 2.69 -34.92
N LEU A 115 -7.12 3.54 -34.04
CA LEU A 115 -5.68 3.84 -33.98
C LEU A 115 -4.84 2.60 -33.64
N SER A 116 -5.33 1.73 -32.76
CA SER A 116 -4.62 0.50 -32.37
C SER A 116 -4.68 -0.61 -33.43
N GLY A 117 -5.45 -0.41 -34.51
CA GLY A 117 -5.67 -1.41 -35.56
C GLY A 117 -6.64 -2.53 -35.15
N GLN A 118 -7.31 -2.43 -34.02
CA GLN A 118 -8.31 -3.41 -33.56
C GLN A 118 -9.69 -3.19 -34.20
N SER A 119 -9.94 -1.98 -34.70
CA SER A 119 -11.12 -1.67 -35.49
C SER A 119 -10.75 -1.50 -36.96
N GLY A 120 -11.52 -2.10 -37.86
CA GLY A 120 -11.36 -1.89 -39.32
C GLY A 120 -12.01 -0.60 -39.83
N GLN A 121 -12.53 0.25 -38.92
CA GLN A 121 -13.15 1.53 -39.27
C GLN A 121 -12.11 2.62 -39.51
N PRO A 122 -12.37 3.59 -40.40
CA PRO A 122 -11.50 4.75 -40.57
C PRO A 122 -11.41 5.55 -39.27
N VAL A 123 -10.23 6.12 -38.99
CA VAL A 123 -10.05 7.09 -37.90
C VAL A 123 -10.78 8.38 -38.24
N ASP A 124 -11.69 8.81 -37.38
CA ASP A 124 -12.35 10.11 -37.46
C ASP A 124 -11.85 11.01 -36.32
N GLU A 125 -11.27 12.14 -36.65
CA GLU A 125 -10.71 13.11 -35.70
C GLU A 125 -11.57 14.37 -35.55
N SER A 126 -12.69 14.44 -36.27
CA SER A 126 -13.46 15.68 -36.40
C SER A 126 -14.04 16.21 -35.10
N ARG A 127 -14.25 15.34 -34.10
CA ARG A 127 -14.85 15.69 -32.80
C ARG A 127 -13.86 15.63 -31.61
N LEU A 128 -12.57 15.34 -31.84
CA LEU A 128 -11.61 15.14 -30.75
C LEU A 128 -11.44 16.37 -29.82
N GLU A 129 -11.60 17.56 -30.38
CA GLU A 129 -11.53 18.81 -29.62
C GLU A 129 -12.76 19.02 -28.72
N ASP A 130 -13.91 18.45 -29.07
CA ASP A 130 -15.15 18.53 -28.30
C ASP A 130 -15.16 17.58 -27.11
N VAL A 131 -14.42 16.47 -27.20
CA VAL A 131 -14.32 15.47 -26.11
C VAL A 131 -13.47 16.01 -24.97
N ASN A 132 -14.07 16.15 -23.80
CA ASN A 132 -13.36 16.68 -22.62
C ASN A 132 -12.43 15.62 -21.95
N LYS A 133 -11.63 16.06 -20.97
CA LYS A 133 -10.64 15.18 -20.32
C LYS A 133 -11.24 14.00 -19.56
N LEU A 134 -12.41 14.18 -18.94
CA LEU A 134 -13.11 13.09 -18.26
C LEU A 134 -13.56 12.05 -19.27
N GLU A 135 -14.22 12.47 -20.34
CA GLU A 135 -14.68 11.58 -21.40
C GLU A 135 -13.52 10.83 -22.08
N LYS A 136 -12.36 11.49 -22.25
CA LYS A 136 -11.14 10.84 -22.76
C LYS A 136 -10.62 9.75 -21.81
N ILE A 137 -10.60 10.01 -20.51
CA ILE A 137 -10.20 9.00 -19.52
C ILE A 137 -11.18 7.82 -19.54
N LEU A 138 -12.48 8.09 -19.53
CA LEU A 138 -13.51 7.05 -19.57
C LEU A 138 -13.46 6.26 -20.90
N GLY A 139 -13.20 6.92 -22.03
CA GLY A 139 -12.99 6.23 -23.31
C GLY A 139 -11.73 5.37 -23.36
N ILE A 140 -10.66 5.72 -22.66
CA ILE A 140 -9.49 4.86 -22.49
C ILE A 140 -9.87 3.59 -21.72
N ILE A 141 -10.65 3.72 -20.65
CA ILE A 141 -11.14 2.58 -19.86
C ILE A 141 -11.98 1.63 -20.73
N GLU A 142 -12.88 2.18 -21.55
CA GLU A 142 -13.74 1.37 -22.43
C GLU A 142 -12.94 0.63 -23.53
N ALA A 143 -11.80 1.19 -24.00
CA ALA A 143 -11.06 0.68 -25.15
C ALA A 143 -9.81 -0.14 -24.80
N THR A 144 -9.35 -0.13 -23.56
CA THR A 144 -8.03 -0.68 -23.20
C THR A 144 -8.10 -1.60 -21.97
N GLU A 145 -6.95 -2.01 -21.47
CA GLU A 145 -6.84 -2.80 -20.24
C GLU A 145 -6.99 -1.97 -18.94
N VAL A 146 -7.07 -0.66 -19.04
CA VAL A 146 -7.27 0.21 -17.89
C VAL A 146 -8.64 -0.07 -17.29
N ASN A 147 -8.68 -0.39 -16.01
CA ASN A 147 -9.88 -0.83 -15.31
C ASN A 147 -10.12 -0.08 -13.99
N SER A 148 -9.35 0.97 -13.75
CA SER A 148 -9.35 1.65 -12.46
C SER A 148 -9.07 3.14 -12.61
N VAL A 149 -9.53 3.93 -11.64
CA VAL A 149 -9.23 5.36 -11.52
C VAL A 149 -8.80 5.71 -10.11
N VAL A 150 -7.80 6.59 -10.00
CA VAL A 150 -7.44 7.24 -8.73
C VAL A 150 -7.95 8.67 -8.77
N ILE A 151 -8.83 9.04 -7.85
CA ILE A 151 -9.45 10.36 -7.79
C ILE A 151 -9.00 11.12 -6.55
N ASP A 152 -8.54 12.37 -6.71
CA ASP A 152 -8.22 13.24 -5.59
C ASP A 152 -9.48 13.60 -4.79
N VAL A 153 -9.57 13.06 -3.58
CA VAL A 153 -10.63 13.38 -2.62
C VAL A 153 -10.20 14.51 -1.69
N LYS A 154 -8.97 14.41 -1.17
CA LYS A 154 -8.34 15.46 -0.38
C LYS A 154 -6.95 15.72 -0.93
N ASN A 155 -6.71 16.92 -1.43
CA ASN A 155 -5.47 17.28 -2.09
C ASN A 155 -4.40 17.86 -1.14
N ASP A 156 -3.23 18.19 -1.67
CA ASP A 156 -2.05 18.63 -0.92
C ASP A 156 -2.07 20.10 -0.45
N ILE A 157 -3.18 20.82 -0.70
CA ILE A 157 -3.47 22.12 -0.07
C ILE A 157 -4.56 22.02 1.01
N GLY A 158 -5.06 20.81 1.28
CA GLY A 158 -6.06 20.55 2.32
C GLY A 158 -7.51 20.68 1.85
N LEU A 159 -7.76 20.75 0.53
CA LEU A 159 -9.11 20.82 -0.01
C LEU A 159 -9.77 19.44 -0.02
N VAL A 160 -10.96 19.32 0.60
CA VAL A 160 -11.89 18.20 0.44
C VAL A 160 -12.82 18.49 -0.73
N ALA A 161 -12.86 17.59 -1.72
CA ALA A 161 -13.38 17.87 -3.06
C ALA A 161 -14.91 17.99 -3.18
N TRP A 162 -15.66 17.64 -2.14
CA TRP A 162 -17.12 17.72 -2.10
C TRP A 162 -17.63 18.43 -0.84
N LYS A 163 -18.92 18.75 -0.82
CA LYS A 163 -19.59 19.22 0.40
C LYS A 163 -19.70 18.04 1.38
N SER A 164 -18.98 18.14 2.50
CA SER A 164 -18.95 17.13 3.54
C SER A 164 -19.99 17.43 4.63
N ASP A 165 -20.57 16.37 5.20
CA ASP A 165 -21.43 16.45 6.37
C ASP A 165 -20.66 16.27 7.70
N ILE A 166 -19.35 16.01 7.66
CA ILE A 166 -18.50 15.83 8.82
C ILE A 166 -18.26 17.17 9.52
N GLU A 167 -18.56 17.26 10.80
CA GLU A 167 -18.48 18.51 11.58
C GLU A 167 -17.08 19.12 11.57
N ILE A 168 -16.02 18.31 11.79
CA ILE A 168 -14.64 18.83 11.79
C ILE A 168 -14.22 19.36 10.41
N VAL A 169 -14.66 18.77 9.29
CA VAL A 169 -14.38 19.27 7.94
C VAL A 169 -14.98 20.66 7.73
N ASN A 170 -16.21 20.88 8.26
CA ASN A 170 -16.88 22.17 8.20
C ASN A 170 -16.27 23.18 9.18
N THR A 171 -15.84 22.74 10.37
CA THR A 171 -15.15 23.58 11.37
C THR A 171 -13.82 24.11 10.85
N VAL A 172 -13.01 23.22 10.25
CA VAL A 172 -11.76 23.60 9.58
C VAL A 172 -12.05 24.42 8.33
N GLY A 173 -13.16 24.16 7.64
CA GLY A 173 -13.52 24.79 6.37
C GLY A 173 -12.80 24.14 5.16
N SER A 174 -12.33 22.92 5.28
CA SER A 174 -11.56 22.22 4.23
C SER A 174 -12.34 22.02 2.93
N ASN A 175 -13.66 22.13 2.96
CA ASN A 175 -14.56 22.03 1.80
C ASN A 175 -14.99 23.40 1.23
N TRP A 176 -14.12 24.41 1.33
CA TRP A 176 -14.39 25.77 0.85
C TRP A 176 -14.59 25.87 -0.68
N ASN A 177 -14.10 24.90 -1.45
CA ASN A 177 -14.34 24.72 -2.86
C ASN A 177 -14.63 23.24 -3.14
N THR A 178 -15.77 22.96 -3.77
CA THR A 178 -16.25 21.59 -4.01
C THR A 178 -16.37 21.34 -5.52
N PRO A 179 -15.26 21.00 -6.20
CA PRO A 179 -15.26 20.79 -7.65
C PRO A 179 -16.12 19.61 -8.09
N MET A 180 -16.26 18.56 -7.26
CA MET A 180 -17.01 17.34 -7.61
C MET A 180 -18.52 17.49 -7.40
N LYS A 181 -19.18 18.38 -8.17
CA LYS A 181 -20.63 18.65 -8.01
C LYS A 181 -21.52 17.49 -8.46
N ASN A 182 -21.11 16.78 -9.50
CA ASN A 182 -21.87 15.67 -10.10
C ASN A 182 -21.27 14.30 -9.75
N PHE A 183 -20.65 14.21 -8.59
CA PHE A 183 -19.86 13.03 -8.20
C PHE A 183 -20.68 11.73 -8.22
N ASN A 184 -21.92 11.75 -7.72
CA ASN A 184 -22.77 10.56 -7.70
C ASN A 184 -23.03 10.02 -9.13
N VAL A 185 -23.24 10.90 -10.12
CA VAL A 185 -23.44 10.49 -11.52
C VAL A 185 -22.18 9.80 -12.08
N LEU A 186 -21.01 10.34 -11.75
CA LEU A 186 -19.75 9.70 -12.13
C LEU A 186 -19.58 8.33 -11.46
N MET A 187 -19.84 8.23 -10.15
CA MET A 187 -19.72 6.96 -9.42
C MET A 187 -20.71 5.91 -9.93
N ASP A 188 -21.95 6.28 -10.21
CA ASP A 188 -22.94 5.37 -10.78
C ASP A 188 -22.48 4.85 -12.16
N TYR A 189 -21.92 5.72 -12.99
CA TYR A 189 -21.32 5.31 -14.27
C TYR A 189 -20.16 4.35 -14.07
N LEU A 190 -19.17 4.71 -13.24
CA LEU A 190 -17.99 3.86 -12.97
C LEU A 190 -18.39 2.48 -12.43
N LYS A 191 -19.34 2.43 -11.51
CA LYS A 191 -19.87 1.16 -10.99
C LYS A 191 -20.61 0.34 -12.07
N SER A 192 -21.38 0.99 -12.94
CA SER A 192 -22.07 0.32 -14.05
C SER A 192 -21.11 -0.33 -15.05
N LYS A 193 -19.87 0.15 -15.10
CA LYS A 193 -18.75 -0.34 -15.94
C LYS A 193 -17.76 -1.20 -15.18
N GLU A 194 -18.04 -1.56 -13.94
CA GLU A 194 -17.17 -2.35 -13.08
C GLU A 194 -15.75 -1.76 -12.90
N VAL A 195 -15.65 -0.42 -12.95
CA VAL A 195 -14.38 0.30 -12.77
C VAL A 195 -14.05 0.39 -11.29
N TYR A 196 -12.88 -0.10 -10.91
CA TYR A 196 -12.36 -0.02 -9.54
C TYR A 196 -11.94 1.41 -9.20
N THR A 197 -12.43 1.93 -8.08
CA THR A 197 -12.30 3.34 -7.69
C THR A 197 -11.43 3.52 -6.47
N ILE A 198 -10.41 4.37 -6.58
CA ILE A 198 -9.41 4.64 -5.55
C ILE A 198 -9.52 6.10 -5.11
N ALA A 199 -9.85 6.33 -3.84
CA ALA A 199 -9.88 7.65 -3.22
C ALA A 199 -8.47 8.04 -2.75
N ARG A 200 -7.81 8.95 -3.45
CA ARG A 200 -6.52 9.49 -2.97
C ARG A 200 -6.76 10.59 -1.95
N ILE A 201 -6.20 10.40 -0.75
CA ILE A 201 -6.31 11.30 0.39
C ILE A 201 -4.91 11.69 0.85
N VAL A 202 -4.56 12.95 0.71
CA VAL A 202 -3.32 13.51 1.26
C VAL A 202 -3.41 13.56 2.78
N ALA A 203 -2.57 12.78 3.47
CA ALA A 203 -2.66 12.61 4.92
C ALA A 203 -2.10 13.82 5.69
N PHE A 204 -0.78 14.06 5.63
CA PHE A 204 -0.10 14.96 6.56
C PHE A 204 0.41 16.28 5.95
N LYS A 205 0.47 16.43 4.62
CA LYS A 205 0.67 17.72 3.98
C LYS A 205 -0.65 18.45 3.84
N ASP A 206 -1.04 19.18 4.86
CA ASP A 206 -2.31 19.91 4.91
C ASP A 206 -2.09 21.33 5.45
N PRO A 207 -1.63 22.26 4.62
CA PRO A 207 -1.40 23.64 5.06
C PRO A 207 -2.68 24.34 5.50
N TYR A 208 -3.84 24.00 4.89
CA TYR A 208 -5.10 24.63 5.25
C TYR A 208 -5.55 24.23 6.66
N PHE A 209 -5.54 22.94 6.98
CA PHE A 209 -5.82 22.48 8.34
C PHE A 209 -4.80 23.06 9.32
N ALA A 210 -3.49 23.00 9.00
CA ALA A 210 -2.42 23.46 9.86
C ALA A 210 -2.51 24.96 10.21
N GLU A 211 -3.02 25.78 9.31
CA GLU A 211 -3.22 27.22 9.53
C GLU A 211 -4.48 27.52 10.37
N ASN A 212 -5.54 26.70 10.23
CA ASN A 212 -6.79 26.87 10.97
C ASN A 212 -6.78 26.17 12.36
N MET A 213 -5.97 25.12 12.51
CA MET A 213 -5.83 24.31 13.72
C MET A 213 -4.34 24.19 14.11
N PRO A 214 -3.65 25.31 14.42
CA PRO A 214 -2.20 25.35 14.57
C PRO A 214 -1.65 24.44 15.69
N ASP A 215 -2.42 24.19 16.73
CA ASP A 215 -2.00 23.32 17.85
C ASP A 215 -1.77 21.86 17.44
N HIS A 216 -2.37 21.42 16.31
CA HIS A 216 -2.26 20.08 15.72
C HIS A 216 -1.21 19.99 14.62
N SER A 217 -0.34 20.99 14.51
CA SER A 217 0.68 21.10 13.46
C SER A 217 2.07 20.82 13.99
N ILE A 218 3.04 20.59 13.08
CA ILE A 218 4.45 20.56 13.44
C ILE A 218 4.85 21.93 13.98
N GLN A 219 5.39 21.98 15.20
CA GLN A 219 5.70 23.22 15.92
C GLN A 219 7.19 23.58 15.78
N LEU A 220 7.48 24.88 15.72
CA LEU A 220 8.84 25.39 15.91
C LEU A 220 9.18 25.43 17.41
N SER A 221 10.39 25.04 17.78
CA SER A 221 10.89 25.12 19.17
C SER A 221 10.86 26.55 19.71
N ALA A 222 10.98 27.55 18.83
CA ALA A 222 10.87 28.97 19.15
C ALA A 222 9.42 29.49 19.23
N GLY A 223 8.45 28.63 18.95
CA GLY A 223 7.02 28.95 18.88
C GLY A 223 6.53 29.23 17.45
N GLY A 224 5.28 28.83 17.20
CA GLY A 224 4.62 28.93 15.90
C GLY A 224 4.73 27.67 15.05
N VAL A 225 4.01 27.66 13.95
CA VAL A 225 3.89 26.50 13.05
C VAL A 225 5.10 26.43 12.12
N TYR A 226 5.68 25.24 11.97
CA TYR A 226 6.73 24.98 10.98
C TYR A 226 6.17 25.06 9.56
N LYS A 227 6.93 25.68 8.65
CA LYS A 227 6.68 25.68 7.21
C LYS A 227 7.88 25.11 6.47
N ASP A 228 7.62 24.28 5.47
CA ASP A 228 8.65 23.72 4.62
C ASP A 228 9.30 24.78 3.69
N LYS A 229 10.27 24.37 2.85
CA LYS A 229 10.96 25.29 1.92
C LYS A 229 10.03 25.96 0.90
N ALA A 230 8.89 25.33 0.59
CA ALA A 230 7.88 25.89 -0.31
C ALA A 230 6.90 26.81 0.41
N GLY A 231 7.03 26.95 1.74
CA GLY A 231 6.19 27.81 2.58
C GLY A 231 4.91 27.13 3.06
N PHE A 232 4.76 25.81 2.88
CA PHE A 232 3.59 25.05 3.32
C PHE A 232 3.75 24.55 4.75
N ALA A 233 2.69 24.71 5.53
CA ALA A 233 2.58 24.10 6.85
C ALA A 233 2.18 22.63 6.73
N TRP A 234 2.55 21.83 7.75
CA TRP A 234 2.24 20.41 7.84
C TRP A 234 1.57 20.12 9.18
N VAL A 235 0.58 19.25 9.15
CA VAL A 235 0.00 18.70 10.38
C VAL A 235 0.98 17.74 11.05
N ASN A 236 0.79 17.49 12.34
CA ASN A 236 1.69 16.65 13.11
C ASN A 236 1.31 15.15 12.99
N PRO A 237 2.15 14.29 12.35
CA PRO A 237 1.80 12.88 12.19
C PRO A 237 1.76 12.07 13.50
N PHE A 238 2.26 12.59 14.62
CA PHE A 238 2.13 11.95 15.94
C PHE A 238 0.80 12.25 16.64
N ASP A 239 -0.05 13.09 16.06
CA ASP A 239 -1.28 13.58 16.70
C ASP A 239 -2.51 12.77 16.27
N GLU A 240 -3.10 12.01 17.20
CA GLU A 240 -4.31 11.24 16.95
C GLU A 240 -5.53 12.09 16.56
N TYR A 241 -5.56 13.38 16.89
CA TYR A 241 -6.60 14.30 16.43
C TYR A 241 -6.56 14.44 14.91
N VAL A 242 -5.36 14.59 14.34
CA VAL A 242 -5.14 14.60 12.90
C VAL A 242 -5.53 13.26 12.27
N TRP A 243 -5.18 12.14 12.91
CA TRP A 243 -5.58 10.81 12.44
C TRP A 243 -7.09 10.66 12.31
N LYS A 244 -7.84 11.09 13.34
CA LYS A 244 -9.31 11.06 13.32
C LYS A 244 -9.89 11.91 12.19
N TYR A 245 -9.31 13.09 11.94
CA TYR A 245 -9.72 13.97 10.83
C TYR A 245 -9.52 13.30 9.47
N VAL A 246 -8.32 12.77 9.20
CA VAL A 246 -8.00 12.09 7.93
C VAL A 246 -8.88 10.86 7.74
N VAL A 247 -9.07 10.05 8.79
CA VAL A 247 -9.88 8.83 8.73
C VAL A 247 -11.37 9.13 8.60
N ALA A 248 -11.89 10.20 9.19
CA ALA A 248 -13.28 10.60 8.98
C ALA A 248 -13.57 10.91 7.50
N ILE A 249 -12.65 11.62 6.82
CA ILE A 249 -12.76 11.86 5.37
C ILE A 249 -12.68 10.53 4.59
N SER A 250 -11.84 9.61 5.02
CA SER A 250 -11.70 8.27 4.41
C SER A 250 -13.00 7.46 4.54
N GLN A 251 -13.63 7.48 5.70
CA GLN A 251 -14.93 6.83 5.96
C GLN A 251 -16.03 7.44 5.09
N GLU A 252 -16.05 8.77 4.94
CA GLU A 252 -17.01 9.42 4.04
C GLU A 252 -16.77 9.03 2.58
N ALA A 253 -15.50 8.90 2.14
CA ALA A 253 -15.18 8.43 0.80
C ALA A 253 -15.67 7.00 0.57
N ALA A 254 -15.49 6.11 1.55
CA ALA A 254 -16.02 4.74 1.49
C ALA A 254 -17.54 4.72 1.35
N LEU A 255 -18.26 5.51 2.16
CA LEU A 255 -19.73 5.64 2.05
C LEU A 255 -20.19 6.23 0.72
N ARG A 256 -19.34 6.99 0.04
CA ARG A 256 -19.62 7.52 -1.30
C ARG A 256 -19.33 6.52 -2.41
N GLY A 257 -18.88 5.30 -2.05
CA GLY A 257 -18.76 4.15 -2.94
C GLY A 257 -17.37 3.91 -3.50
N PHE A 258 -16.32 4.51 -2.97
CA PHE A 258 -14.96 4.12 -3.32
C PHE A 258 -14.62 2.73 -2.80
N ASP A 259 -13.87 1.97 -3.60
CA ASP A 259 -13.44 0.60 -3.29
C ASP A 259 -12.15 0.57 -2.46
N GLU A 260 -11.37 1.66 -2.52
CA GLU A 260 -10.06 1.76 -1.87
C GLU A 260 -9.78 3.19 -1.38
N ILE A 261 -9.13 3.27 -0.22
CA ILE A 261 -8.56 4.50 0.33
C ILE A 261 -7.05 4.46 0.18
N GLN A 262 -6.50 5.39 -0.61
CA GLN A 262 -5.08 5.54 -0.86
C GLN A 262 -4.53 6.79 -0.15
N TYR A 263 -3.62 6.57 0.81
CA TYR A 263 -2.99 7.67 1.54
C TYR A 263 -1.72 8.13 0.85
N ASP A 264 -1.70 9.38 0.37
CA ASP A 264 -0.49 10.05 -0.08
C ASP A 264 0.00 11.05 0.97
N TYR A 265 1.26 11.50 0.83
CA TYR A 265 1.94 12.31 1.86
C TYR A 265 1.80 11.71 3.27
N ILE A 266 1.76 10.37 3.33
CA ILE A 266 1.83 9.62 4.57
C ILE A 266 3.29 9.58 5.04
N ARG A 267 3.78 10.74 5.45
CA ARG A 267 5.18 11.01 5.78
C ARG A 267 5.36 12.36 6.44
N PHE A 268 6.57 12.59 6.95
CA PHE A 268 7.03 13.88 7.40
C PHE A 268 7.59 14.73 6.24
N PRO A 269 7.80 16.05 6.44
CA PRO A 269 8.44 16.91 5.44
C PRO A 269 9.83 16.42 5.03
N ASP A 270 10.24 16.75 3.81
CA ASP A 270 11.58 16.44 3.31
C ASP A 270 12.68 17.15 4.09
N ASN A 271 13.90 16.61 4.01
CA ASN A 271 15.10 17.21 4.58
C ASN A 271 15.09 17.33 6.11
N ALA A 272 14.72 16.27 6.79
CA ALA A 272 14.64 16.16 8.25
C ALA A 272 15.86 16.73 8.98
N LYS A 273 17.08 16.55 8.45
CA LYS A 273 18.33 17.11 9.01
C LYS A 273 18.31 18.63 9.19
N TYR A 274 17.46 19.36 8.46
CA TYR A 274 17.39 20.82 8.54
C TYR A 274 16.35 21.31 9.54
N TYR A 275 15.31 20.50 9.83
CA TYR A 275 14.23 20.95 10.71
C TYR A 275 14.15 20.19 12.04
N ASN A 276 14.67 18.97 12.14
CA ASN A 276 14.59 18.18 13.38
C ASN A 276 15.11 18.92 14.62
N GLU A 277 16.15 19.74 14.47
CA GLU A 277 16.73 20.52 15.57
C GLU A 277 15.90 21.73 15.97
N ILE A 278 15.06 22.24 15.08
CA ILE A 278 14.28 23.47 15.27
C ILE A 278 12.79 23.25 15.47
N THR A 279 12.34 21.99 15.42
CA THR A 279 10.93 21.63 15.56
C THR A 279 10.68 20.76 16.78
N THR A 280 9.44 20.76 17.23
CA THR A 280 8.91 19.84 18.21
C THR A 280 7.67 19.15 17.67
N PHE A 281 7.42 17.95 18.18
CA PHE A 281 6.31 17.10 17.78
C PHE A 281 5.52 16.74 19.05
N PRO A 282 4.52 17.54 19.44
CA PRO A 282 3.65 17.18 20.55
C PRO A 282 3.04 15.78 20.35
N GLY A 283 3.00 14.96 21.42
CA GLY A 283 2.48 13.59 21.34
C GLY A 283 3.46 12.54 20.80
N ARG A 284 4.71 12.90 20.45
CA ARG A 284 5.72 11.95 19.99
C ARG A 284 6.00 10.82 20.99
N ASN A 285 6.09 11.13 22.29
CA ASN A 285 6.24 10.14 23.38
C ASN A 285 7.40 9.15 23.19
N GLY A 286 8.50 9.60 22.58
CA GLY A 286 9.70 8.78 22.34
C GLY A 286 9.63 7.87 21.11
N ARG A 287 8.53 7.89 20.35
CA ARG A 287 8.40 7.13 19.10
C ARG A 287 9.28 7.73 18.01
N ASP A 288 9.76 6.87 17.11
CA ASP A 288 10.38 7.29 15.87
C ASP A 288 9.31 7.76 14.86
N LYS A 289 9.72 8.47 13.82
CA LYS A 289 8.76 8.99 12.82
C LYS A 289 8.08 7.87 12.04
N ASP A 290 8.79 6.80 11.75
CA ASP A 290 8.21 5.65 11.04
C ASP A 290 7.24 4.85 11.92
N GLU A 291 7.41 4.87 13.25
CA GLU A 291 6.42 4.31 14.19
C GLU A 291 5.11 5.13 14.17
N ALA A 292 5.19 6.45 14.02
CA ALA A 292 3.99 7.26 13.89
C ALA A 292 3.22 6.95 12.60
N ILE A 293 3.92 6.68 11.51
CA ILE A 293 3.29 6.29 10.24
C ILE A 293 2.67 4.90 10.34
N GLU A 294 3.36 3.94 10.96
CA GLU A 294 2.85 2.60 11.23
C GLU A 294 1.59 2.65 12.11
N ASP A 295 1.64 3.36 13.24
CA ASP A 295 0.52 3.53 14.16
C ASP A 295 -0.71 4.15 13.46
N PHE A 296 -0.49 5.16 12.60
CA PHE A 296 -1.57 5.75 11.80
C PHE A 296 -2.20 4.72 10.86
N LEU A 297 -1.41 3.91 10.14
CA LEU A 297 -1.94 2.89 9.23
C LEU A 297 -2.74 1.82 9.98
N ILE A 298 -2.24 1.36 11.12
CA ILE A 298 -2.96 0.42 12.00
C ILE A 298 -4.28 1.04 12.47
N PHE A 299 -4.26 2.31 12.88
CA PHE A 299 -5.46 3.06 13.28
C PHE A 299 -6.46 3.17 12.13
N ALA A 300 -5.99 3.54 10.94
CA ALA A 300 -6.82 3.72 9.74
C ALA A 300 -7.46 2.40 9.30
N GLN A 301 -6.69 1.31 9.19
CA GLN A 301 -7.22 -0.02 8.85
C GLN A 301 -8.33 -0.45 9.80
N LYS A 302 -8.08 -0.33 11.11
CA LYS A 302 -9.07 -0.70 12.13
C LYS A 302 -10.34 0.15 12.04
N ALA A 303 -10.21 1.43 11.76
CA ALA A 303 -11.34 2.35 11.66
C ALA A 303 -12.13 2.19 10.35
N LEU A 304 -11.48 1.68 9.29
CA LEU A 304 -12.08 1.41 7.98
C LEU A 304 -12.60 -0.03 7.83
N GLU A 305 -12.23 -0.95 8.72
CA GLU A 305 -12.71 -2.34 8.68
C GLU A 305 -14.23 -2.46 8.49
N PRO A 306 -15.09 -1.68 9.20
CA PRO A 306 -16.54 -1.75 9.01
C PRO A 306 -17.05 -1.17 7.68
N TYR A 307 -16.19 -0.50 6.92
CA TYR A 307 -16.55 0.15 5.65
C TYR A 307 -16.16 -0.71 4.43
N HIS A 308 -15.48 -1.84 4.64
CA HIS A 308 -15.15 -2.84 3.63
C HIS A 308 -14.42 -2.26 2.42
N VAL A 309 -13.44 -1.39 2.65
CA VAL A 309 -12.57 -0.81 1.62
C VAL A 309 -11.13 -1.26 1.83
N HIS A 310 -10.37 -1.36 0.75
CA HIS A 310 -8.92 -1.56 0.83
C HIS A 310 -8.22 -0.28 1.33
N VAL A 311 -7.07 -0.47 1.98
CA VAL A 311 -6.18 0.63 2.39
C VAL A 311 -4.86 0.51 1.67
N SER A 312 -4.41 1.58 1.06
CA SER A 312 -3.12 1.65 0.37
C SER A 312 -2.31 2.88 0.76
N ALA A 313 -1.01 2.83 0.51
CA ALA A 313 -0.09 3.91 0.84
C ALA A 313 0.83 4.26 -0.33
N ASP A 314 0.92 5.55 -0.64
CA ASP A 314 1.87 6.10 -1.59
C ASP A 314 3.20 6.38 -0.88
N VAL A 315 4.27 5.91 -1.46
CA VAL A 315 5.61 6.05 -0.88
C VAL A 315 6.61 6.57 -1.90
N PHE A 316 7.67 7.21 -1.43
CA PHE A 316 8.74 7.63 -2.32
C PHE A 316 9.40 6.43 -3.00
N GLY A 317 9.65 6.55 -4.32
CA GLY A 317 10.31 5.50 -5.09
C GLY A 317 11.68 5.13 -4.52
N VAL A 318 12.39 6.06 -3.89
CA VAL A 318 13.70 5.82 -3.28
C VAL A 318 13.68 4.81 -2.14
N ILE A 319 12.55 4.58 -1.47
CA ILE A 319 12.49 3.59 -0.39
C ILE A 319 12.58 2.15 -0.89
N THR A 320 12.36 1.89 -2.17
CA THR A 320 12.64 0.58 -2.77
C THR A 320 14.13 0.25 -2.70
N HIS A 321 14.99 1.27 -2.85
CA HIS A 321 16.45 1.17 -2.89
C HIS A 321 17.14 1.36 -1.52
N SER A 322 16.43 1.83 -0.49
CA SER A 322 17.07 2.11 0.80
C SER A 322 17.72 0.87 1.41
N TRP A 323 19.05 0.88 1.51
CA TRP A 323 19.84 -0.18 2.10
C TRP A 323 19.62 -0.28 3.61
N ASP A 324 19.44 0.89 4.24
CA ASP A 324 19.11 1.04 5.64
C ASP A 324 17.81 1.81 5.75
N ASP A 325 16.92 1.35 6.60
CA ASP A 325 15.76 2.14 6.99
C ASP A 325 16.23 3.40 7.70
N LYS A 326 15.55 4.51 7.43
CA LYS A 326 15.85 5.81 8.04
C LYS A 326 14.61 6.32 8.76
N PRO A 327 14.29 5.75 9.93
CA PRO A 327 13.06 6.03 10.66
C PRO A 327 12.88 7.51 10.94
N GLU A 328 13.97 8.24 11.20
CA GLU A 328 13.98 9.67 11.55
C GLU A 328 14.09 10.64 10.35
N ASP A 329 14.07 10.17 9.12
CA ASP A 329 14.01 11.07 7.95
C ASP A 329 12.55 11.47 7.66
N ILE A 330 11.92 10.88 6.66
CA ILE A 330 10.52 11.18 6.32
C ILE A 330 9.52 10.22 6.99
N GLY A 331 10.00 9.22 7.72
CA GLY A 331 9.17 8.22 8.41
C GLY A 331 8.59 7.14 7.48
N GLN A 332 9.09 6.99 6.26
CA GLN A 332 8.66 5.90 5.36
C GLN A 332 9.67 4.74 5.41
N THR A 333 9.28 3.68 6.10
CA THR A 333 10.02 2.42 6.19
C THR A 333 9.22 1.32 5.49
N TRP A 334 9.85 0.61 4.53
CA TRP A 334 9.15 -0.37 3.68
C TRP A 334 8.36 -1.40 4.50
N ARG A 335 9.02 -2.07 5.46
CA ARG A 335 8.40 -3.13 6.25
C ARG A 335 7.22 -2.66 7.09
N LYS A 336 7.29 -1.46 7.70
CA LYS A 336 6.22 -0.90 8.53
C LYS A 336 5.00 -0.50 7.71
N ILE A 337 5.19 -0.08 6.47
CA ILE A 337 4.09 0.29 5.59
C ILE A 337 3.49 -0.95 4.92
N THR A 338 4.33 -1.82 4.30
CA THR A 338 3.83 -2.97 3.54
C THR A 338 3.08 -3.99 4.40
N ASN A 339 3.43 -4.15 5.69
CA ASN A 339 2.73 -5.07 6.59
C ASN A 339 1.39 -4.53 7.11
N ASN A 340 1.11 -3.25 6.89
CA ASN A 340 -0.06 -2.54 7.41
C ASN A 340 -0.91 -1.88 6.31
N THR A 341 -0.83 -2.39 5.07
CA THR A 341 -1.65 -1.96 3.93
C THR A 341 -1.93 -3.15 3.01
N GLU A 342 -2.98 -3.08 2.19
CA GLU A 342 -3.25 -4.07 1.13
C GLU A 342 -2.42 -3.80 -0.13
N TYR A 343 -2.14 -2.52 -0.43
CA TYR A 343 -1.27 -2.11 -1.54
C TYR A 343 -0.23 -1.10 -1.06
N ILE A 344 1.00 -1.25 -1.55
CA ILE A 344 2.06 -0.25 -1.42
C ILE A 344 2.38 0.29 -2.80
N SER A 345 2.35 1.63 -2.94
CA SER A 345 2.45 2.30 -4.25
C SER A 345 3.67 3.22 -4.33
N PRO A 346 4.87 2.67 -4.63
CA PRO A 346 6.07 3.48 -4.82
C PRO A 346 5.94 4.39 -6.04
N MET A 347 6.27 5.67 -5.87
CA MET A 347 6.33 6.69 -6.93
C MET A 347 7.66 6.58 -7.69
N VAL A 348 7.74 5.65 -8.63
CA VAL A 348 8.95 5.35 -9.41
C VAL A 348 8.95 6.19 -10.68
N TYR A 349 9.24 7.48 -10.52
CA TYR A 349 9.32 8.43 -11.63
C TYR A 349 10.78 8.60 -12.08
N PRO A 350 11.17 8.14 -13.28
CA PRO A 350 12.57 8.25 -13.73
C PRO A 350 13.16 9.65 -13.61
N SER A 351 12.35 10.71 -13.84
CA SER A 351 12.77 12.10 -13.68
C SER A 351 13.13 12.52 -12.24
N HIS A 352 12.73 11.74 -11.23
CA HIS A 352 12.98 12.03 -9.81
C HIS A 352 14.25 11.36 -9.27
N TYR A 353 14.90 10.52 -10.08
CA TYR A 353 16.20 9.92 -9.74
C TYR A 353 17.34 10.85 -10.16
N GLY A 354 18.31 11.07 -9.28
CA GLY A 354 19.45 11.94 -9.54
C GLY A 354 20.46 11.31 -10.51
N THR A 355 21.34 12.15 -11.06
CA THR A 355 22.48 11.73 -11.89
C THR A 355 23.30 10.63 -11.21
N GLY A 356 23.63 9.58 -11.95
CA GLY A 356 24.40 8.43 -11.46
C GLY A 356 23.55 7.34 -10.78
N TYR A 357 22.26 7.57 -10.58
CA TYR A 357 21.39 6.57 -9.99
C TYR A 357 21.29 5.34 -10.92
N TYR A 358 21.45 4.14 -10.38
CA TYR A 358 21.57 2.89 -11.13
C TYR A 358 22.62 2.90 -12.25
N GLY A 359 23.58 3.83 -12.21
CA GLY A 359 24.64 3.99 -13.20
C GLY A 359 24.28 4.85 -14.41
N PHE A 360 23.12 5.50 -14.43
CA PHE A 360 22.68 6.35 -15.52
C PHE A 360 22.99 7.83 -15.28
N ASP A 361 23.59 8.52 -16.26
CA ASP A 361 23.84 9.96 -16.17
C ASP A 361 22.53 10.76 -16.13
N VAL A 362 21.54 10.34 -16.91
CA VAL A 362 20.19 10.93 -16.94
C VAL A 362 19.15 9.81 -16.81
N PRO A 363 18.74 9.46 -15.58
CA PRO A 363 17.76 8.38 -15.36
C PRO A 363 16.44 8.56 -16.14
N ASP A 364 16.01 9.81 -16.37
CA ASP A 364 14.81 10.12 -17.15
C ASP A 364 14.83 9.56 -18.60
N GLN A 365 16.01 9.30 -19.16
CA GLN A 365 16.16 8.69 -20.49
C GLN A 365 16.01 7.16 -20.49
N HIS A 366 15.88 6.55 -19.32
CA HIS A 366 15.90 5.10 -19.12
C HIS A 366 14.65 4.58 -18.39
N PRO A 367 13.42 4.84 -18.91
CA PRO A 367 12.18 4.50 -18.22
C PRO A 367 12.05 2.99 -17.96
N TYR A 368 12.48 2.13 -18.88
CA TYR A 368 12.43 0.68 -18.69
C TYR A 368 13.39 0.21 -17.59
N GLU A 369 14.65 0.62 -17.67
CA GLU A 369 15.70 0.17 -16.75
C GLU A 369 15.45 0.66 -15.32
N ILE A 370 15.02 1.91 -15.15
CA ILE A 370 14.69 2.46 -13.81
C ILE A 370 13.57 1.66 -13.16
N ILE A 371 12.50 1.35 -13.90
CA ILE A 371 11.42 0.53 -13.36
C ILE A 371 11.89 -0.89 -13.08
N GLN A 372 12.69 -1.51 -13.95
CA GLN A 372 13.25 -2.85 -13.71
C GLN A 372 14.07 -2.90 -12.39
N TYR A 373 14.96 -1.94 -12.16
CA TYR A 373 15.76 -1.90 -10.94
C TYR A 373 14.92 -1.68 -9.69
N ALA A 374 14.07 -0.65 -9.69
CA ALA A 374 13.21 -0.33 -8.56
C ALA A 374 12.24 -1.47 -8.22
N SER A 375 11.67 -2.13 -9.25
CA SER A 375 10.77 -3.27 -9.05
C SER A 375 11.48 -4.48 -8.46
N ARG A 376 12.70 -4.80 -8.91
CA ARG A 376 13.50 -5.90 -8.34
C ARG A 376 13.78 -5.69 -6.87
N GLU A 377 14.16 -4.47 -6.48
CA GLU A 377 14.43 -4.13 -5.09
C GLU A 377 13.15 -4.15 -4.24
N ALA A 378 12.04 -3.64 -4.76
CA ALA A 378 10.74 -3.72 -4.09
C ALA A 378 10.29 -5.18 -3.87
N ILE A 379 10.42 -6.05 -4.89
CA ILE A 379 10.09 -7.48 -4.79
C ILE A 379 10.97 -8.17 -3.74
N GLU A 380 12.29 -7.89 -3.72
CA GLU A 380 13.19 -8.48 -2.72
C GLU A 380 12.79 -8.10 -1.29
N ARG A 381 12.43 -6.82 -1.07
CA ARG A 381 11.94 -6.33 0.22
C ARG A 381 10.61 -6.97 0.63
N ASN A 382 9.68 -7.05 -0.31
CA ASN A 382 8.37 -7.64 -0.08
C ASN A 382 8.45 -9.13 0.24
N ALA A 383 9.30 -9.87 -0.50
CA ALA A 383 9.53 -11.30 -0.26
C ALA A 383 10.14 -11.61 1.13
N ALA A 384 10.59 -10.61 1.86
CA ALA A 384 11.09 -10.73 3.22
C ALA A 384 10.01 -10.47 4.29
N GLN A 385 8.76 -10.17 3.91
CA GLN A 385 7.69 -9.85 4.84
C GLN A 385 6.70 -11.01 4.98
N ARG A 386 6.10 -11.15 6.19
CA ARG A 386 5.09 -12.20 6.46
C ARG A 386 3.74 -11.89 5.86
N LYS A 387 3.38 -10.62 5.80
CA LYS A 387 2.10 -10.13 5.29
C LYS A 387 2.33 -8.95 4.35
N PRO A 388 3.01 -9.17 3.22
CA PRO A 388 3.36 -8.08 2.33
C PRO A 388 2.14 -7.57 1.56
N ALA A 389 2.06 -6.25 1.39
CA ALA A 389 1.13 -5.61 0.48
C ALA A 389 1.41 -6.00 -1.00
N ILE A 390 0.43 -5.82 -1.85
CA ILE A 390 0.63 -5.90 -3.30
C ILE A 390 1.38 -4.64 -3.75
N ILE A 391 2.50 -4.83 -4.47
CA ILE A 391 3.27 -3.72 -5.02
C ILE A 391 2.55 -3.18 -6.25
N ARG A 392 2.19 -1.89 -6.24
CA ARG A 392 1.52 -1.20 -7.34
C ARG A 392 2.19 0.14 -7.59
N HIS A 393 3.15 0.19 -8.49
CA HIS A 393 3.92 1.39 -8.76
C HIS A 393 3.08 2.52 -9.39
N TRP A 394 3.41 3.75 -9.01
CA TRP A 394 3.11 4.93 -9.78
C TRP A 394 4.15 5.09 -10.89
N TYR A 395 3.72 5.12 -12.14
CA TYR A 395 4.57 5.39 -13.30
C TYR A 395 4.42 6.82 -13.79
N GLN A 396 5.49 7.34 -14.37
CA GLN A 396 5.54 8.70 -14.89
C GLN A 396 4.78 8.80 -16.21
N GLY A 397 3.68 9.55 -16.21
CA GLY A 397 2.87 9.86 -17.40
C GLY A 397 3.03 11.32 -17.88
N PHE A 398 4.12 11.98 -17.52
CA PHE A 398 4.38 13.39 -17.81
C PHE A 398 5.82 13.64 -18.23
N THR A 399 6.05 14.59 -19.13
CA THR A 399 7.39 15.07 -19.49
C THR A 399 7.93 16.02 -18.41
N ALA A 400 9.21 15.87 -18.04
CA ALA A 400 9.89 16.63 -16.98
C ALA A 400 10.93 17.63 -17.54
N PRO A 401 10.52 18.78 -18.11
CA PRO A 401 11.43 19.69 -18.83
C PRO A 401 12.47 20.38 -17.93
N TRP A 402 12.34 20.28 -16.61
CA TRP A 402 13.34 20.76 -15.63
C TRP A 402 14.54 19.83 -15.50
N VAL A 403 14.47 18.58 -16.00
CA VAL A 403 15.58 17.64 -16.02
C VAL A 403 16.45 17.92 -17.24
N LYS A 404 17.72 18.25 -17.03
CA LYS A 404 18.64 18.46 -18.15
C LYS A 404 18.86 17.17 -18.93
N GLY A 405 18.46 17.15 -20.19
CA GLY A 405 18.53 15.96 -21.04
C GLY A 405 17.29 15.08 -20.96
N TYR A 406 16.16 15.60 -20.48
CA TYR A 406 14.89 14.88 -20.43
C TYR A 406 14.48 14.32 -21.80
N ILE A 407 13.61 13.31 -21.79
CA ILE A 407 12.89 12.82 -22.97
C ILE A 407 11.40 13.15 -22.89
N LEU A 408 10.70 13.01 -24.01
CA LEU A 408 9.24 13.11 -24.02
C LEU A 408 8.64 11.83 -23.43
N TYR A 409 7.76 11.98 -22.45
CA TYR A 409 6.98 10.89 -21.86
C TYR A 409 5.64 10.79 -22.56
N GLU A 410 5.70 10.30 -23.79
CA GLU A 410 4.57 9.95 -24.62
C GLU A 410 4.38 8.42 -24.62
N GLU A 411 3.74 7.89 -25.60
CA GLU A 411 3.36 6.48 -25.71
C GLU A 411 4.51 5.49 -25.40
N ASP A 412 5.65 5.61 -26.08
CA ASP A 412 6.78 4.67 -25.97
C ASP A 412 7.41 4.66 -24.57
N ALA A 413 7.62 5.83 -23.97
CA ALA A 413 8.23 5.93 -22.65
C ALA A 413 7.30 5.40 -21.53
N ILE A 414 5.99 5.62 -21.65
CA ILE A 414 5.00 5.08 -20.72
C ILE A 414 4.89 3.56 -20.89
N GLN A 415 4.79 3.08 -22.13
CA GLN A 415 4.70 1.66 -22.43
C GLN A 415 5.92 0.87 -21.92
N LYS A 416 7.14 1.43 -22.04
CA LYS A 416 8.37 0.83 -21.49
C LYS A 416 8.31 0.63 -19.98
N GLN A 417 7.72 1.57 -19.23
CA GLN A 417 7.53 1.43 -17.78
C GLN A 417 6.58 0.28 -17.46
N ILE A 418 5.45 0.19 -18.17
CA ILE A 418 4.46 -0.88 -17.99
C ILE A 418 5.09 -2.24 -18.28
N ILE A 419 5.76 -2.39 -19.44
CA ILE A 419 6.44 -3.63 -19.83
C ILE A 419 7.43 -4.05 -18.74
N ALA A 420 8.25 -3.12 -18.25
CA ALA A 420 9.28 -3.40 -17.25
C ALA A 420 8.70 -3.98 -15.96
N GLY A 421 7.54 -3.50 -15.51
CA GLY A 421 6.84 -4.03 -14.33
C GLY A 421 6.21 -5.41 -14.63
N VAL A 422 5.48 -5.52 -15.72
CA VAL A 422 4.76 -6.76 -16.09
C VAL A 422 5.70 -7.93 -16.30
N GLU A 423 6.88 -7.73 -16.87
CA GLU A 423 7.90 -8.76 -17.03
C GLU A 423 8.39 -9.34 -15.71
N LEU A 424 8.31 -8.57 -14.62
CA LEU A 424 8.61 -9.01 -13.24
C LEU A 424 7.38 -9.51 -12.48
N GLY A 425 6.22 -9.63 -13.16
CA GLY A 425 4.97 -10.08 -12.54
C GLY A 425 4.19 -8.99 -11.80
N LEU A 426 4.60 -7.72 -11.92
CA LEU A 426 3.87 -6.58 -11.39
C LEU A 426 2.92 -6.07 -12.48
N ASP A 427 1.78 -6.72 -12.63
CA ASP A 427 0.77 -6.40 -13.64
C ASP A 427 -0.32 -5.44 -13.14
N VAL A 428 0.00 -4.70 -12.11
CA VAL A 428 -0.81 -3.63 -11.49
C VAL A 428 0.00 -2.34 -11.45
N TYR A 429 -0.63 -1.21 -11.79
CA TYR A 429 0.08 0.07 -11.85
C TYR A 429 -0.87 1.26 -11.81
N ILE A 430 -0.32 2.44 -11.58
CA ILE A 430 -1.03 3.72 -11.68
C ILE A 430 -0.19 4.66 -12.55
N ILE A 431 -0.82 5.36 -13.50
CA ILE A 431 -0.15 6.37 -14.30
C ILE A 431 -0.45 7.76 -13.72
N TRP A 432 0.62 8.48 -13.36
CA TRP A 432 0.53 9.85 -12.85
C TRP A 432 0.67 10.88 -13.97
N ASN A 433 -0.35 11.71 -14.15
CA ASN A 433 -0.27 12.94 -14.95
C ASN A 433 -1.18 14.00 -14.35
N SER A 434 -0.60 15.05 -13.76
CA SER A 434 -1.36 16.15 -13.15
C SER A 434 -2.21 16.94 -14.16
N GLY A 435 -1.86 16.89 -15.45
CA GLY A 435 -2.62 17.48 -16.55
C GLY A 435 -3.82 16.65 -16.99
N ASN A 436 -3.94 15.40 -16.50
CA ASN A 436 -4.97 14.43 -16.90
C ASN A 436 -5.02 14.22 -18.43
N THR A 437 -3.85 14.11 -19.05
CA THR A 437 -3.70 13.81 -20.47
C THR A 437 -2.90 12.54 -20.63
N TYR A 438 -3.47 11.54 -21.32
CA TYR A 438 -2.92 10.21 -21.43
C TYR A 438 -2.77 9.79 -22.88
N TYR A 439 -1.81 8.89 -23.13
CA TYR A 439 -1.49 8.32 -24.44
C TYR A 439 -2.07 6.91 -24.53
N PRO A 440 -3.25 6.71 -25.12
CA PRO A 440 -4.00 5.46 -25.05
C PRO A 440 -3.28 4.26 -25.64
N LEU A 441 -2.44 4.47 -26.67
CA LEU A 441 -1.69 3.36 -27.30
C LEU A 441 -0.60 2.77 -26.39
N SER A 442 -0.24 3.45 -25.27
CA SER A 442 0.65 2.89 -24.25
C SER A 442 0.12 1.61 -23.63
N PHE A 443 -1.21 1.40 -23.64
CA PHE A 443 -1.88 0.27 -23.01
C PHE A 443 -2.05 -0.95 -23.94
N PHE A 444 -1.43 -0.92 -25.13
CA PHE A 444 -1.36 -2.04 -26.09
C PHE A 444 0.07 -2.58 -26.17
N TYR A 445 0.51 -3.37 -25.21
CA TYR A 445 1.91 -3.77 -25.02
C TYR A 445 2.13 -5.28 -24.91
N HIS A 446 1.08 -6.08 -24.82
CA HIS A 446 1.17 -7.51 -24.45
C HIS A 446 2.08 -8.34 -25.36
N ASP A 447 2.16 -8.00 -26.65
CA ASP A 447 3.04 -8.69 -27.61
C ASP A 447 4.52 -8.35 -27.43
N LYS A 448 4.82 -7.29 -26.67
CA LYS A 448 6.18 -6.79 -26.44
C LYS A 448 6.79 -7.29 -25.12
N VAL A 449 6.00 -7.95 -24.27
CA VAL A 449 6.43 -8.45 -22.96
C VAL A 449 7.29 -9.69 -23.15
N ASN A 450 8.50 -9.68 -22.62
CA ASN A 450 9.39 -10.84 -22.61
C ASN A 450 8.97 -11.82 -21.49
N LYS A 451 8.33 -12.92 -21.86
CA LYS A 451 7.87 -13.96 -20.94
C LYS A 451 8.98 -14.88 -20.43
N ASP A 452 10.19 -14.81 -21.04
CA ASP A 452 11.30 -15.71 -20.75
C ASP A 452 12.27 -15.19 -19.65
N LEU A 453 11.91 -14.11 -18.95
CA LEU A 453 12.75 -13.58 -17.85
C LEU A 453 12.87 -14.55 -16.67
N ARG A 454 11.91 -15.45 -16.47
CA ARG A 454 11.96 -16.52 -15.47
C ARG A 454 12.61 -17.77 -16.07
N GLN A 455 13.93 -17.79 -16.15
CA GLN A 455 14.66 -18.97 -16.60
C GLN A 455 14.77 -20.02 -15.48
N PRO A 456 14.71 -21.33 -15.80
CA PRO A 456 14.99 -22.38 -14.84
C PRO A 456 16.34 -22.18 -14.15
N GLY A 457 16.40 -22.31 -12.82
CA GLY A 457 17.61 -22.11 -12.02
C GLY A 457 17.90 -20.68 -11.62
N PHE A 458 16.97 -19.74 -11.92
CA PHE A 458 17.05 -18.35 -11.46
C PHE A 458 15.82 -18.00 -10.62
N ASP A 459 16.01 -17.10 -9.64
CA ASP A 459 14.90 -16.49 -8.93
C ASP A 459 14.22 -15.38 -9.77
N ILE A 460 13.11 -14.82 -9.27
CA ILE A 460 12.37 -13.75 -9.98
C ILE A 460 13.24 -12.50 -10.23
N LEU A 461 14.29 -12.31 -9.42
CA LEU A 461 15.25 -11.20 -9.58
C LEU A 461 16.36 -11.51 -10.58
N GLY A 462 16.28 -12.67 -11.29
CA GLY A 462 17.28 -13.11 -12.25
C GLY A 462 18.60 -13.52 -11.62
N ARG A 463 18.60 -13.94 -10.34
CA ARG A 463 19.80 -14.41 -9.64
C ARG A 463 19.90 -15.92 -9.69
N SER A 464 21.07 -16.46 -9.98
CA SER A 464 21.36 -17.87 -9.74
C SER A 464 21.55 -18.16 -8.24
N ALA A 465 21.46 -19.44 -7.85
CA ALA A 465 21.75 -19.88 -6.49
C ALA A 465 23.15 -19.44 -6.02
N GLU A 466 24.16 -19.47 -6.93
CA GLU A 466 25.53 -19.02 -6.64
C GLU A 466 25.57 -17.51 -6.33
N VAL A 467 24.89 -16.68 -7.10
CA VAL A 467 24.78 -15.24 -6.86
C VAL A 467 24.12 -14.97 -5.52
N ALA A 468 23.04 -15.69 -5.19
CA ALA A 468 22.33 -15.50 -3.93
C ALA A 468 23.20 -15.83 -2.71
N VAL A 469 23.91 -16.98 -2.72
CA VAL A 469 24.80 -17.34 -1.59
C VAL A 469 26.02 -16.42 -1.50
N THR A 470 26.54 -15.94 -2.63
CA THR A 470 27.62 -14.93 -2.66
C THR A 470 27.18 -13.64 -1.96
N ARG A 471 26.01 -13.13 -2.31
CA ARG A 471 25.44 -11.93 -1.66
C ARG A 471 25.25 -12.11 -0.15
N TYR A 472 24.81 -13.28 0.28
CA TYR A 472 24.64 -13.59 1.69
C TYR A 472 25.99 -13.60 2.44
N LEU A 473 27.00 -14.26 1.88
CA LEU A 473 28.34 -14.33 2.46
C LEU A 473 29.02 -12.95 2.49
N ASP A 474 28.88 -12.16 1.43
CA ASP A 474 29.36 -10.77 1.40
C ASP A 474 28.63 -9.91 2.44
N ALA A 475 27.32 -10.11 2.63
CA ALA A 475 26.56 -9.40 3.65
C ALA A 475 27.08 -9.74 5.07
N GLN A 476 27.42 -11.00 5.35
CA GLN A 476 28.07 -11.40 6.60
C GLN A 476 29.47 -10.78 6.77
N ARG A 477 30.27 -10.83 5.71
CA ARG A 477 31.66 -10.32 5.73
C ARG A 477 31.67 -8.80 5.98
N PHE A 478 30.78 -8.06 5.36
CA PHE A 478 30.72 -6.60 5.45
C PHE A 478 29.69 -6.09 6.48
N LYS A 479 29.13 -6.99 7.31
CA LYS A 479 28.16 -6.69 8.37
C LYS A 479 26.92 -5.89 7.87
N ARG A 480 26.44 -6.23 6.68
CA ARG A 480 25.25 -5.62 6.08
C ARG A 480 23.99 -6.34 6.58
N THR A 481 23.54 -5.97 7.77
CA THR A 481 22.44 -6.66 8.49
C THR A 481 21.13 -6.64 7.72
N ASN A 482 20.81 -5.55 7.02
CA ASN A 482 19.62 -5.45 6.17
C ASN A 482 19.65 -6.48 5.01
N HIS A 483 20.79 -6.71 4.36
CA HIS A 483 20.90 -7.74 3.33
C HIS A 483 20.77 -9.15 3.92
N LEU A 484 21.34 -9.37 5.10
CA LEU A 484 21.16 -10.64 5.80
C LEU A 484 19.70 -10.89 6.14
N TYR A 485 19.01 -9.85 6.61
CA TYR A 485 17.57 -9.92 6.89
C TYR A 485 16.77 -10.33 5.64
N LEU A 486 17.05 -9.69 4.49
CA LEU A 486 16.36 -9.98 3.22
C LEU A 486 16.68 -11.38 2.68
N LEU A 487 17.88 -11.91 2.92
CA LEU A 487 18.35 -13.20 2.39
C LEU A 487 18.15 -14.38 3.35
N THR A 488 17.77 -14.14 4.60
CA THR A 488 17.44 -15.21 5.56
C THR A 488 15.95 -15.57 5.44
N PRO A 489 15.58 -16.86 5.44
CA PRO A 489 14.18 -17.28 5.45
C PRO A 489 13.40 -16.67 6.62
N ILE A 490 12.13 -16.35 6.38
CA ILE A 490 11.26 -15.66 7.34
C ILE A 490 11.16 -16.42 8.67
N ASP A 491 11.05 -17.75 8.62
CA ASP A 491 10.88 -18.58 9.81
C ASP A 491 12.19 -18.85 10.58
N LEU A 492 13.33 -18.43 10.04
CA LEU A 492 14.67 -18.62 10.64
C LEU A 492 15.28 -17.34 11.23
N ARG A 493 14.51 -16.26 11.32
CA ARG A 493 14.95 -14.97 11.87
C ARG A 493 13.90 -14.35 12.77
N ALA A 494 14.31 -13.37 13.57
CA ALA A 494 13.37 -12.53 14.30
C ALA A 494 12.40 -11.83 13.32
N GLU A 495 11.16 -11.67 13.73
CA GLU A 495 10.13 -11.01 12.92
C GLU A 495 10.43 -9.52 12.79
N ASP A 496 10.76 -8.89 13.91
CA ASP A 496 11.21 -7.51 13.94
C ASP A 496 12.65 -7.37 13.46
N TYR A 497 12.93 -6.30 12.71
CA TYR A 497 14.27 -6.07 12.16
C TYR A 497 15.28 -5.66 13.23
N ASP A 498 14.88 -4.87 14.21
CA ASP A 498 15.78 -4.41 15.27
C ASP A 498 16.15 -5.57 16.18
N ASP A 499 15.20 -6.45 16.49
CA ASP A 499 15.47 -7.72 17.19
C ASP A 499 16.43 -8.62 16.38
N PHE A 500 16.24 -8.69 15.05
CA PHE A 500 17.18 -9.42 14.18
C PHE A 500 18.60 -8.83 14.22
N VAL A 501 18.73 -7.51 14.21
CA VAL A 501 20.03 -6.82 14.31
C VAL A 501 20.68 -7.10 15.66
N ILE A 502 19.91 -7.04 16.74
CA ILE A 502 20.40 -7.34 18.10
C ILE A 502 20.86 -8.80 18.17
N ASP A 503 20.07 -9.75 17.69
CA ASP A 503 20.43 -11.17 17.67
C ASP A 503 21.72 -11.44 16.87
N TYR A 504 21.84 -10.79 15.71
CA TYR A 504 23.03 -10.92 14.86
C TYR A 504 24.28 -10.34 15.52
N GLN A 505 24.18 -9.15 16.12
CA GLN A 505 25.28 -8.47 16.79
C GLN A 505 25.72 -9.21 18.07
N THR A 506 24.75 -9.74 18.82
CA THR A 506 25.00 -10.46 20.08
C THR A 506 25.84 -11.74 19.86
N LYS A 507 25.72 -12.36 18.68
CA LYS A 507 26.54 -13.54 18.32
C LYS A 507 28.03 -13.24 18.25
N GLY A 508 28.42 -11.98 18.03
CA GLY A 508 29.80 -11.54 17.98
C GLY A 508 30.67 -12.26 16.93
N ILE A 509 30.04 -12.83 15.90
CA ILE A 509 30.68 -13.67 14.89
C ILE A 509 30.93 -12.81 13.64
N GLN A 510 32.15 -12.90 13.10
CA GLN A 510 32.55 -12.23 11.88
C GLN A 510 33.04 -13.23 10.84
N LEU A 511 32.45 -13.20 9.64
CA LEU A 511 33.02 -13.88 8.48
C LEU A 511 34.22 -13.08 7.98
N VAL A 512 35.42 -13.71 8.01
CA VAL A 512 36.67 -13.09 7.58
C VAL A 512 36.88 -13.26 6.08
N ASN A 513 36.75 -14.52 5.61
CA ASN A 513 36.83 -14.86 4.20
C ASN A 513 36.01 -16.11 3.87
N TYR A 514 35.76 -16.32 2.58
CA TYR A 514 35.13 -17.54 2.09
C TYR A 514 35.61 -17.88 0.67
N THR A 515 35.38 -19.15 0.26
CA THR A 515 35.58 -19.63 -1.11
C THR A 515 34.48 -20.62 -1.42
N ILE A 516 33.64 -20.34 -2.41
CA ILE A 516 32.59 -21.26 -2.91
C ILE A 516 33.32 -22.36 -3.71
N GLN A 517 33.12 -23.61 -3.32
CA GLN A 517 33.72 -24.79 -3.97
C GLN A 517 32.79 -25.40 -4.99
N SER A 518 31.50 -25.51 -4.66
CA SER A 518 30.44 -25.96 -5.61
C SER A 518 29.07 -25.41 -5.21
N VAL A 519 28.15 -25.37 -6.19
CA VAL A 519 26.72 -25.14 -6.00
C VAL A 519 25.97 -26.20 -6.79
N GLU A 520 25.24 -27.05 -6.11
CA GLU A 520 24.61 -28.23 -6.71
C GLU A 520 23.09 -28.19 -6.49
N ALA A 521 22.32 -28.25 -7.61
CA ALA A 521 20.86 -28.35 -7.56
C ALA A 521 20.44 -29.71 -6.95
N GLN A 522 19.37 -29.67 -6.15
CA GLN A 522 18.79 -30.82 -5.48
C GLN A 522 17.45 -31.22 -6.12
N ALA A 523 17.04 -32.46 -5.91
CA ALA A 523 15.79 -32.97 -6.45
C ALA A 523 14.52 -32.28 -5.88
N ASP A 524 14.65 -31.65 -4.71
CA ASP A 524 13.56 -30.90 -4.05
C ASP A 524 13.43 -29.44 -4.56
N GLY A 525 14.20 -29.06 -5.60
CA GLY A 525 14.20 -27.70 -6.15
C GLY A 525 15.11 -26.72 -5.38
N SER A 526 15.70 -27.12 -4.27
CA SER A 526 16.72 -26.34 -3.57
C SER A 526 18.11 -26.49 -4.23
N SER A 527 19.10 -25.73 -3.76
CA SER A 527 20.52 -25.95 -4.08
C SER A 527 21.34 -26.03 -2.81
N ILE A 528 22.47 -26.74 -2.87
CA ILE A 528 23.44 -26.79 -1.78
C ILE A 528 24.75 -26.17 -2.26
N ALA A 529 25.17 -25.09 -1.61
CA ALA A 529 26.50 -24.55 -1.78
C ALA A 529 27.48 -25.17 -0.77
N THR A 530 28.61 -25.70 -1.28
CA THR A 530 29.71 -26.13 -0.46
C THR A 530 30.73 -24.99 -0.43
N VAL A 531 31.07 -24.51 0.76
CA VAL A 531 31.87 -23.30 0.92
C VAL A 531 32.95 -23.53 1.97
N LYS A 532 34.19 -23.16 1.64
CA LYS A 532 35.24 -22.98 2.64
C LYS A 532 35.05 -21.62 3.31
N VAL A 533 34.84 -21.57 4.61
CA VAL A 533 34.59 -20.35 5.38
C VAL A 533 35.56 -20.23 6.55
N ASN A 534 35.95 -19.00 6.86
CA ASN A 534 36.69 -18.67 8.07
C ASN A 534 35.91 -17.63 8.87
N TYR A 535 35.38 -18.04 10.04
CA TYR A 535 34.70 -17.18 10.99
C TYR A 535 35.59 -16.90 12.18
N GLN A 536 35.43 -15.74 12.78
CA GLN A 536 36.18 -15.30 13.95
C GLN A 536 35.27 -14.64 14.98
N THR A 537 35.49 -14.95 16.25
CA THR A 537 35.04 -14.20 17.41
C THR A 537 36.26 -13.58 18.11
N GLU A 538 36.09 -12.88 19.23
CA GLU A 538 37.19 -12.34 20.02
C GLU A 538 38.16 -13.43 20.52
N THR A 539 37.66 -14.63 20.83
CA THR A 539 38.41 -15.71 21.48
C THR A 539 38.52 -17.00 20.67
N GLN A 540 37.70 -17.16 19.64
CA GLN A 540 37.58 -18.42 18.88
C GLN A 540 37.71 -18.17 17.39
N GLU A 541 38.10 -19.19 16.67
CA GLU A 541 38.12 -19.23 15.21
C GLU A 541 37.46 -20.52 14.73
N ALA A 542 36.65 -20.43 13.69
CA ALA A 542 36.03 -21.57 13.02
C ALA A 542 36.43 -21.58 11.56
N LEU A 543 37.30 -22.51 11.19
CA LEU A 543 37.67 -22.80 9.81
C LEU A 543 36.92 -24.07 9.38
N MET A 544 36.01 -23.94 8.43
CA MET A 544 35.22 -25.05 7.89
C MET A 544 35.54 -25.20 6.40
N GLU A 545 36.04 -26.35 5.99
CA GLU A 545 36.42 -26.63 4.59
C GLU A 545 35.19 -26.89 3.72
N ASP A 546 34.16 -27.53 4.31
CA ASP A 546 32.96 -28.01 3.58
C ASP A 546 31.65 -27.51 4.22
N ALA A 547 31.61 -26.24 4.64
CA ALA A 547 30.37 -25.64 5.18
C ALA A 547 29.24 -25.70 4.14
N LYS A 548 28.05 -26.12 4.57
CA LYS A 548 26.88 -26.26 3.70
C LYS A 548 25.94 -25.09 3.90
N PHE A 549 25.55 -24.48 2.79
CA PHE A 549 24.51 -23.48 2.75
C PHE A 549 23.41 -23.99 1.83
N LYS A 550 22.20 -24.16 2.36
CA LYS A 550 21.04 -24.54 1.56
C LYS A 550 20.38 -23.27 1.00
N ILE A 551 20.22 -23.23 -0.32
CA ILE A 551 19.54 -22.16 -1.04
C ILE A 551 18.13 -22.65 -1.36
N VAL A 552 17.11 -21.93 -0.89
CA VAL A 552 15.69 -22.24 -1.09
C VAL A 552 14.97 -21.08 -1.74
N LEU A 553 13.87 -21.36 -2.45
CA LEU A 553 12.97 -20.32 -2.93
C LEU A 553 11.90 -20.06 -1.87
N GLU A 554 11.74 -18.80 -1.48
CA GLU A 554 10.67 -18.31 -0.63
C GLU A 554 10.10 -17.05 -1.28
N ASN A 555 8.81 -17.03 -1.58
CA ASN A 555 8.16 -15.95 -2.32
C ASN A 555 8.89 -15.59 -3.64
N ASP A 556 9.26 -16.62 -4.41
CA ASP A 556 9.99 -16.54 -5.68
C ASP A 556 11.39 -15.92 -5.62
N VAL A 557 11.95 -15.70 -4.44
CA VAL A 557 13.28 -15.12 -4.19
C VAL A 557 14.16 -16.14 -3.46
N TYR A 558 15.42 -16.25 -3.85
CA TYR A 558 16.36 -17.13 -3.15
C TYR A 558 16.68 -16.62 -1.75
N LYS A 559 16.56 -17.53 -0.76
CA LYS A 559 16.95 -17.36 0.64
C LYS A 559 18.00 -18.39 1.01
N ILE A 560 18.80 -18.07 2.03
CA ILE A 560 19.94 -18.87 2.45
C ILE A 560 19.70 -19.42 3.86
N VAL A 561 19.73 -20.74 4.00
CA VAL A 561 19.75 -21.44 5.27
C VAL A 561 21.20 -21.81 5.57
N GLN A 562 21.77 -21.19 6.59
CA GLN A 562 23.13 -21.48 7.05
C GLN A 562 23.10 -22.69 7.99
N ALA A 563 24.03 -23.63 7.78
CA ALA A 563 24.28 -24.71 8.76
C ALA A 563 24.83 -24.16 10.08
N GLU A 564 24.64 -24.90 11.17
CA GLU A 564 25.23 -24.57 12.46
C GLU A 564 26.75 -24.48 12.37
N LEU A 565 27.31 -23.43 12.99
CA LEU A 565 28.75 -23.22 13.06
C LEU A 565 29.32 -23.97 14.27
N SER A 566 30.39 -24.77 14.06
CA SER A 566 31.16 -25.38 15.14
C SER A 566 32.48 -24.63 15.31
N PHE A 567 32.68 -24.03 16.49
CA PHE A 567 33.90 -23.32 16.82
C PHE A 567 34.89 -24.23 17.58
N THR A 568 36.15 -24.11 17.25
CA THR A 568 37.21 -24.75 18.02
C THR A 568 37.79 -23.75 19.01
N ASP A 569 37.85 -24.13 20.30
CA ASP A 569 38.50 -23.30 21.32
C ASP A 569 40.00 -23.16 21.02
N LYS A 570 40.51 -21.94 20.96
CA LYS A 570 41.95 -21.64 20.87
C LYS A 570 42.64 -21.78 22.23
N THR A 571 42.10 -22.49 23.20
CA THR A 571 42.76 -22.76 24.45
C THR A 571 43.74 -23.93 24.28
N ASN A 572 44.92 -23.65 23.75
CA ASN A 572 46.16 -24.36 24.03
C ASN A 572 47.37 -23.44 23.83
#